data_860d3abf767139ebba2aac88aea93b19
#
_entry.id   860d3abf767139ebba2aac88aea93b19
#
_cell.length_a   1.000
_cell.length_b   1.000
_cell.length_c   1.000
_cell.angle_alpha   90.00
_cell.angle_beta   90.00
_cell.angle_gamma   90.00
#
_symmetry.space_group_name_H-M   'P 1'
#
loop_
_entity.id
_entity.type
_entity.pdbx_description
1 polymer ?
#
loop_
_entity_poly.entity_id
_entity_poly.type
_entity_poly.pdbx_seq_one_letter_code
_entity_poly.pdbx_strand_id
1 'polypeptide(L)'
;MTANAPPSPPLDRDWIAARIPHSGAMCLLDAVLAWDDAHIRCVATSHQDPANPLRSNGQLAAVCGIEYAAQAMAVHGALGDTTQARPRAGFLASVRSVEAFVARLDTIDTPLDIVAERIGGDGNNVLYCFTVRTGERILLTGRAAVVLDAAV
;
A
#
# COMPACT_ATOMS: atom_id res chain seq x y z
N MET A 1 -7.71 31.32 -6.63
CA MET A 1 -6.98 30.05 -6.69
C MET A 1 -7.93 28.91 -6.42
N THR A 2 -8.22 28.19 -7.44
CA THR A 2 -9.02 26.98 -7.29
C THR A 2 -8.15 25.89 -6.68
N ALA A 3 -8.54 25.44 -5.48
CA ALA A 3 -7.93 24.22 -4.95
C ALA A 3 -8.17 23.11 -5.97
N ASN A 4 -7.11 22.44 -6.37
CA ASN A 4 -7.26 21.25 -7.21
C ASN A 4 -8.09 20.23 -6.45
N ALA A 5 -9.19 19.81 -7.05
CA ALA A 5 -9.99 18.74 -6.50
C ALA A 5 -9.09 17.48 -6.35
N PRO A 6 -9.28 16.71 -5.27
CA PRO A 6 -8.54 15.47 -5.14
C PRO A 6 -8.82 14.56 -6.35
N PRO A 7 -7.82 13.78 -6.79
CA PRO A 7 -8.00 12.91 -7.95
C PRO A 7 -9.07 11.86 -7.70
N SER A 8 -9.86 11.57 -8.72
CA SER A 8 -10.95 10.60 -8.63
C SER A 8 -10.46 9.21 -9.04
N PRO A 9 -10.79 8.17 -8.26
CA PRO A 9 -10.49 6.78 -8.63
C PRO A 9 -11.27 6.34 -9.89
N PRO A 10 -10.76 5.34 -10.61
CA PRO A 10 -9.51 4.63 -10.36
C PRO A 10 -8.28 5.44 -10.75
N LEU A 11 -7.22 5.31 -9.95
CA LEU A 11 -5.91 5.90 -10.25
C LEU A 11 -4.99 4.76 -10.69
N ASP A 12 -4.30 4.95 -11.81
CA ASP A 12 -3.52 3.88 -12.42
C ASP A 12 -2.12 3.75 -11.82
N ARG A 13 -1.38 2.75 -12.33
CA ARG A 13 -0.02 2.47 -11.88
C ARG A 13 0.92 3.65 -12.10
N ASP A 14 0.80 4.36 -13.22
CA ASP A 14 1.67 5.50 -13.52
C ASP A 14 1.46 6.62 -12.52
N TRP A 15 0.21 6.88 -12.15
CA TRP A 15 -0.11 7.85 -11.11
C TRP A 15 0.53 7.47 -9.78
N ILE A 16 0.42 6.18 -9.39
CA ILE A 16 0.99 5.66 -8.15
C ILE A 16 2.52 5.79 -8.17
N ALA A 17 3.16 5.30 -9.23
CA ALA A 17 4.62 5.29 -9.34
C ALA A 17 5.23 6.69 -9.29
N ALA A 18 4.51 7.71 -9.74
CA ALA A 18 4.97 9.09 -9.71
C ALA A 18 4.95 9.68 -8.28
N ARG A 19 4.27 9.06 -7.33
CA ARG A 19 4.01 9.62 -6.00
C ARG A 19 4.58 8.83 -4.84
N ILE A 20 4.99 7.59 -5.06
CA ILE A 20 5.67 6.80 -4.04
C ILE A 20 7.15 6.66 -4.40
N PRO A 21 8.03 6.38 -3.42
CA PRO A 21 9.47 6.26 -3.71
C PRO A 21 9.84 4.97 -4.45
N HIS A 22 8.89 4.08 -4.67
CA HIS A 22 9.09 2.80 -5.35
C HIS A 22 8.96 2.99 -6.86
N SER A 23 9.93 2.52 -7.62
CA SER A 23 9.95 2.67 -9.07
C SER A 23 10.14 1.33 -9.77
N GLY A 24 9.76 1.26 -11.04
CA GLY A 24 9.89 0.07 -11.86
C GLY A 24 9.16 -1.12 -11.27
N ALA A 25 9.82 -2.26 -11.23
CA ALA A 25 9.24 -3.51 -10.72
C ALA A 25 8.93 -3.48 -9.22
N MET A 26 9.50 -2.54 -8.46
CA MET A 26 9.19 -2.35 -7.04
C MET A 26 7.86 -1.63 -6.80
N CYS A 27 7.24 -1.05 -7.82
CA CYS A 27 5.89 -0.55 -7.73
C CYS A 27 4.93 -1.74 -7.88
N LEU A 28 4.40 -2.21 -6.78
CA LEU A 28 3.65 -3.47 -6.73
C LEU A 28 2.16 -3.31 -7.04
N LEU A 29 1.62 -2.11 -6.86
CA LEU A 29 0.19 -1.83 -7.00
C LEU A 29 -0.17 -1.48 -8.44
N ASP A 30 -1.32 -1.98 -8.91
CA ASP A 30 -1.83 -1.66 -10.25
C ASP A 30 -2.70 -0.42 -10.27
N ALA A 31 -3.55 -0.24 -9.25
CA ALA A 31 -4.50 0.86 -9.21
C ALA A 31 -5.00 1.14 -7.80
N VAL A 32 -5.45 2.38 -7.58
CA VAL A 32 -6.28 2.75 -6.44
C VAL A 32 -7.73 2.70 -6.89
N LEU A 33 -8.54 1.88 -6.24
CA LEU A 33 -9.94 1.70 -6.59
C LEU A 33 -10.86 2.64 -5.81
N ALA A 34 -10.51 2.97 -4.58
CA ALA A 34 -11.28 3.86 -3.73
C ALA A 34 -10.40 4.41 -2.62
N TRP A 35 -10.72 5.59 -2.12
CA TRP A 35 -10.06 6.16 -0.95
C TRP A 35 -10.92 7.25 -0.31
N ASP A 36 -10.68 7.48 0.97
CA ASP A 36 -11.18 8.62 1.73
C ASP A 36 -10.13 9.02 2.79
N ASP A 37 -10.49 9.90 3.71
CA ASP A 37 -9.54 10.37 4.72
C ASP A 37 -8.98 9.25 5.59
N ALA A 38 -9.73 8.18 5.79
CA ALA A 38 -9.36 7.08 6.68
C ALA A 38 -9.00 5.80 5.95
N HIS A 39 -9.42 5.63 4.69
CA HIS A 39 -9.32 4.34 3.99
C HIS A 39 -8.68 4.49 2.63
N ILE A 40 -8.00 3.42 2.20
CA ILE A 40 -7.58 3.24 0.81
C ILE A 40 -7.78 1.77 0.43
N ARG A 41 -8.23 1.56 -0.80
CA ARG A 41 -8.33 0.24 -1.39
C ARG A 41 -7.59 0.23 -2.72
N CYS A 42 -6.62 -0.65 -2.82
CA CYS A 42 -5.81 -0.85 -4.02
C CYS A 42 -5.97 -2.26 -4.54
N VAL A 43 -5.62 -2.45 -5.81
CA VAL A 43 -5.58 -3.77 -6.44
C VAL A 43 -4.19 -4.02 -6.99
N ALA A 44 -3.75 -5.28 -6.97
CA ALA A 44 -2.46 -5.69 -7.49
C ALA A 44 -2.51 -7.07 -8.13
N THR A 45 -1.73 -7.26 -9.17
CA THR A 45 -1.54 -8.55 -9.85
C THR A 45 -0.06 -8.96 -9.88
N SER A 46 0.83 -8.11 -9.39
CA SER A 46 2.28 -8.33 -9.43
C SER A 46 2.74 -9.56 -8.65
N HIS A 47 1.91 -10.09 -7.74
CA HIS A 47 2.19 -11.34 -7.01
C HIS A 47 2.29 -12.54 -7.96
N GLN A 48 1.67 -12.46 -9.13
CA GLN A 48 1.67 -13.51 -10.15
C GLN A 48 2.88 -13.41 -11.09
N ASP A 49 3.57 -12.29 -11.09
CA ASP A 49 4.71 -12.07 -11.99
C ASP A 49 5.94 -12.84 -11.50
N PRO A 50 6.48 -13.75 -12.31
CA PRO A 50 7.71 -14.48 -11.94
C PRO A 50 8.91 -13.56 -11.70
N ALA A 51 8.90 -12.35 -12.26
CA ALA A 51 9.96 -11.35 -12.09
C ALA A 51 9.73 -10.44 -10.89
N ASN A 52 8.71 -10.69 -10.06
CA ASN A 52 8.47 -9.91 -8.85
C ASN A 52 9.74 -9.86 -7.99
N PRO A 53 10.27 -8.67 -7.65
CA PRO A 53 11.55 -8.55 -6.95
C PRO A 53 11.53 -9.09 -5.52
N LEU A 54 10.36 -9.31 -4.94
CA LEU A 54 10.23 -9.88 -3.59
C LEU A 54 10.24 -11.41 -3.58
N ARG A 55 10.21 -12.04 -4.74
CA ARG A 55 10.27 -13.51 -4.80
C ARG A 55 11.64 -14.03 -4.37
N SER A 56 11.61 -15.12 -3.62
CA SER A 56 12.79 -15.89 -3.23
C SER A 56 12.58 -17.34 -3.63
N ASN A 57 13.51 -17.92 -4.37
CA ASN A 57 13.40 -19.28 -4.91
C ASN A 57 12.09 -19.51 -5.69
N GLY A 58 11.68 -18.53 -6.48
CA GLY A 58 10.47 -18.59 -7.28
C GLY A 58 9.16 -18.48 -6.49
N GLN A 59 9.23 -18.17 -5.19
CA GLN A 59 8.07 -18.10 -4.30
C GLN A 59 7.93 -16.72 -3.69
N LEU A 60 6.69 -16.26 -3.55
CA LEU A 60 6.37 -15.02 -2.86
C LEU A 60 5.70 -15.37 -1.54
N ALA A 61 6.42 -15.23 -0.43
CA ALA A 61 5.90 -15.55 0.89
C ALA A 61 4.75 -14.58 1.26
N ALA A 62 3.81 -15.06 2.05
CA ALA A 62 2.67 -14.26 2.48
C ALA A 62 3.09 -12.97 3.21
N VAL A 63 4.19 -13.00 3.96
CA VAL A 63 4.72 -11.83 4.68
C VAL A 63 5.09 -10.68 3.74
N CYS A 64 5.36 -10.96 2.46
CA CYS A 64 5.61 -9.93 1.45
C CYS A 64 4.37 -9.05 1.23
N GLY A 65 3.18 -9.49 1.63
CA GLY A 65 1.97 -8.68 1.62
C GLY A 65 2.08 -7.42 2.46
N ILE A 66 2.98 -7.40 3.44
CA ILE A 66 3.28 -6.19 4.24
C ILE A 66 3.79 -5.07 3.33
N GLU A 67 4.65 -5.39 2.36
CA GLU A 67 5.16 -4.39 1.41
C GLU A 67 4.04 -3.84 0.53
N TYR A 68 3.11 -4.67 0.09
CA TYR A 68 1.93 -4.23 -0.65
C TYR A 68 1.11 -3.24 0.19
N ALA A 69 0.89 -3.57 1.46
CA ALA A 69 0.16 -2.71 2.37
C ALA A 69 0.91 -1.40 2.63
N ALA A 70 2.22 -1.46 2.81
CA ALA A 70 3.05 -0.27 3.02
C ALA A 70 2.97 0.69 1.84
N GLN A 71 2.96 0.18 0.61
CA GLN A 71 2.79 1.01 -0.57
C GLN A 71 1.40 1.64 -0.63
N ALA A 72 0.35 0.91 -0.27
CA ALA A 72 -1.00 1.47 -0.18
C ALA A 72 -1.06 2.61 0.86
N MET A 73 -0.41 2.45 2.00
CA MET A 73 -0.33 3.49 3.03
C MET A 73 0.43 4.72 2.52
N ALA A 74 1.51 4.52 1.78
CA ALA A 74 2.28 5.63 1.18
C ALA A 74 1.42 6.41 0.18
N VAL A 75 0.66 5.71 -0.65
CA VAL A 75 -0.28 6.32 -1.59
C VAL A 75 -1.36 7.10 -0.84
N HIS A 76 -1.90 6.53 0.23
CA HIS A 76 -2.91 7.20 1.06
C HIS A 76 -2.37 8.51 1.64
N GLY A 77 -1.14 8.50 2.13
CA GLY A 77 -0.48 9.71 2.60
C GLY A 77 -0.31 10.76 1.52
N ALA A 78 0.06 10.34 0.31
CA ALA A 78 0.20 11.24 -0.84
C ALA A 78 -1.13 11.86 -1.26
N LEU A 79 -2.23 11.09 -1.19
CA LEU A 79 -3.57 11.58 -1.51
C LEU A 79 -4.08 12.60 -0.49
N GLY A 80 -3.73 12.42 0.78
CA GLY A 80 -4.12 13.34 1.85
C GLY A 80 -3.31 14.62 1.89
N ASP A 81 -2.13 14.64 1.29
CA ASP A 81 -1.24 15.79 1.29
C ASP A 81 -1.31 16.53 -0.05
N THR A 82 -2.30 17.40 -0.17
CA THR A 82 -2.52 18.18 -1.38
C THR A 82 -1.72 19.48 -1.43
N THR A 83 -0.98 19.80 -0.36
CA THR A 83 -0.29 21.09 -0.23
C THR A 83 1.14 21.06 -0.72
N GLN A 84 1.71 19.88 -0.96
CA GLN A 84 3.10 19.73 -1.36
C GLN A 84 3.21 19.17 -2.77
N ALA A 85 4.12 19.76 -3.55
CA ALA A 85 4.45 19.24 -4.87
C ALA A 85 5.08 17.84 -4.80
N ARG A 86 5.68 17.52 -3.65
CA ARG A 86 6.28 16.23 -3.37
C ARG A 86 5.79 15.73 -2.01
N PRO A 87 5.12 14.58 -1.96
CA PRO A 87 4.69 14.01 -0.68
C PRO A 87 5.89 13.73 0.23
N ARG A 88 5.68 13.86 1.53
CA ARG A 88 6.68 13.46 2.51
C ARG A 88 6.89 11.94 2.42
N ALA A 89 8.16 11.52 2.46
CA ALA A 89 8.48 10.10 2.50
C ALA A 89 7.98 9.51 3.82
N GLY A 90 7.32 8.36 3.75
CA GLY A 90 6.91 7.60 4.91
C GLY A 90 7.81 6.39 5.10
N PHE A 91 8.16 6.13 6.35
CA PHE A 91 8.94 4.96 6.72
C PHE A 91 8.11 4.03 7.59
N LEU A 92 8.08 2.76 7.23
CA LEU A 92 7.45 1.74 8.05
C LEU A 92 8.30 1.54 9.31
N ALA A 93 7.82 2.07 10.43
CA ALA A 93 8.57 2.03 11.69
C ALA A 93 8.35 0.73 12.46
N SER A 94 7.14 0.19 12.41
CA SER A 94 6.82 -1.06 13.09
C SER A 94 5.62 -1.74 12.45
N VAL A 95 5.58 -3.05 12.57
CA VAL A 95 4.45 -3.88 12.18
C VAL A 95 4.12 -4.77 13.36
N ARG A 96 2.85 -4.87 13.70
CA ARG A 96 2.38 -5.65 14.86
C ARG A 96 1.16 -6.48 14.49
N SER A 97 0.94 -7.54 15.27
CA SER A 97 -0.25 -8.38 15.16
C SER A 97 -0.45 -8.92 13.74
N VAL A 98 0.64 -9.27 13.07
CA VAL A 98 0.58 -9.82 11.72
C VAL A 98 0.09 -11.26 11.80
N GLU A 99 -0.97 -11.55 11.03
CA GLU A 99 -1.49 -12.91 10.89
C GLU A 99 -1.53 -13.27 9.41
N ALA A 100 -0.87 -14.36 9.05
CA ALA A 100 -0.90 -14.90 7.70
C ALA A 100 -1.81 -16.14 7.68
N PHE A 101 -2.76 -16.16 6.76
CA PHE A 101 -3.72 -17.25 6.60
C PHE A 101 -3.36 -18.16 5.43
N VAL A 102 -2.31 -17.82 4.71
CA VAL A 102 -1.71 -18.62 3.64
C VAL A 102 -0.20 -18.56 3.77
N ALA A 103 0.50 -19.51 3.16
CA ALA A 103 1.95 -19.52 3.16
C ALA A 103 2.54 -18.64 2.05
N ARG A 104 1.88 -18.56 0.90
CA ARG A 104 2.39 -17.93 -0.31
C ARG A 104 1.32 -17.11 -1.01
N LEU A 105 1.74 -16.02 -1.65
CA LEU A 105 0.88 -15.19 -2.49
C LEU A 105 0.96 -15.57 -3.97
N ASP A 106 2.09 -16.10 -4.43
CA ASP A 106 2.31 -16.43 -5.84
C ASP A 106 1.40 -17.54 -6.36
N THR A 107 0.81 -18.33 -5.48
CA THR A 107 -0.16 -19.38 -5.85
C THR A 107 -1.59 -18.86 -5.97
N ILE A 108 -1.83 -17.61 -5.60
CA ILE A 108 -3.15 -16.99 -5.73
C ILE A 108 -3.31 -16.53 -7.18
N ASP A 109 -4.31 -17.07 -7.88
CA ASP A 109 -4.53 -16.83 -9.31
C ASP A 109 -5.51 -15.69 -9.61
N THR A 110 -5.92 -14.96 -8.58
CA THR A 110 -6.82 -13.81 -8.67
C THR A 110 -6.12 -12.55 -8.16
N PRO A 111 -6.57 -11.35 -8.57
CA PRO A 111 -5.97 -10.11 -8.06
C PRO A 111 -6.04 -10.01 -6.54
N LEU A 112 -5.04 -9.33 -5.97
CA LEU A 112 -5.04 -8.99 -4.55
C LEU A 112 -5.77 -7.66 -4.35
N ASP A 113 -6.64 -7.63 -3.35
CA ASP A 113 -7.18 -6.40 -2.78
C ASP A 113 -6.35 -6.02 -1.55
N ILE A 114 -5.83 -4.82 -1.54
CA ILE A 114 -5.07 -4.28 -0.42
C ILE A 114 -5.89 -3.14 0.18
N VAL A 115 -6.28 -3.29 1.44
CA VAL A 115 -7.06 -2.30 2.16
C VAL A 115 -6.25 -1.83 3.35
N ALA A 116 -6.13 -0.53 3.51
CA ALA A 116 -5.52 0.08 4.69
C ALA A 116 -6.49 1.09 5.29
N GLU A 117 -6.60 1.06 6.62
CA GLU A 117 -7.44 1.97 7.37
C GLU A 117 -6.57 2.72 8.37
N ARG A 118 -6.61 4.05 8.31
CA ARG A 118 -5.96 4.90 9.29
C ARG A 118 -6.77 4.88 10.58
N ILE A 119 -6.14 4.41 11.66
CA ILE A 119 -6.80 4.24 12.96
C ILE A 119 -6.36 5.26 14.00
N GLY A 120 -5.34 6.06 13.72
CA GLY A 120 -4.87 7.05 14.66
C GLY A 120 -3.56 7.67 14.21
N GLY A 121 -2.94 8.41 15.10
CA GLY A 121 -1.65 9.04 14.90
C GLY A 121 -1.69 10.53 15.11
N ASP A 122 -0.52 11.13 14.99
CA ASP A 122 -0.33 12.58 15.04
C ASP A 122 0.26 13.05 13.70
N GLY A 123 0.77 14.28 13.64
CA GLY A 123 1.31 14.84 12.41
C GLY A 123 2.49 14.09 11.81
N ASN A 124 3.25 13.32 12.61
CA ASN A 124 4.46 12.62 12.17
C ASN A 124 4.34 11.10 12.24
N ASN A 125 3.41 10.59 13.03
CA ASN A 125 3.20 9.15 13.19
C ASN A 125 1.77 8.82 12.76
N VAL A 126 1.62 7.87 11.88
CA VAL A 126 0.31 7.44 11.39
C VAL A 126 0.17 5.95 11.66
N LEU A 127 -0.94 5.58 12.27
CA LEU A 127 -1.26 4.18 12.59
C LEU A 127 -2.31 3.66 11.62
N TYR A 128 -2.05 2.48 11.08
CA TYR A 128 -2.95 1.80 10.13
C TYR A 128 -3.25 0.37 10.59
N CYS A 129 -4.45 -0.08 10.27
CA CYS A 129 -4.74 -1.51 10.12
C CYS A 129 -4.72 -1.84 8.63
N PHE A 130 -4.22 -3.01 8.26
CA PHE A 130 -4.22 -3.41 6.87
C PHE A 130 -4.72 -4.85 6.69
N THR A 131 -5.27 -5.10 5.51
CA THR A 131 -5.73 -6.42 5.08
C THR A 131 -5.32 -6.63 3.63
N VAL A 132 -4.72 -7.77 3.36
CA VAL A 132 -4.50 -8.27 1.99
C VAL A 132 -5.46 -9.44 1.80
N ARG A 133 -6.27 -9.36 0.76
CA ARG A 133 -7.30 -10.39 0.50
C ARG A 133 -7.47 -10.61 -1.00
N THR A 134 -8.15 -11.69 -1.34
CA THR A 134 -8.62 -11.95 -2.70
C THR A 134 -10.10 -12.31 -2.61
N GLY A 135 -10.97 -11.50 -3.21
CA GLY A 135 -12.39 -11.62 -2.99
C GLY A 135 -12.72 -11.51 -1.50
N GLU A 136 -13.42 -12.49 -0.96
CA GLU A 136 -13.76 -12.53 0.47
C GLU A 136 -12.72 -13.24 1.33
N ARG A 137 -11.69 -13.85 0.70
CA ARG A 137 -10.66 -14.60 1.42
C ARG A 137 -9.58 -13.68 1.92
N ILE A 138 -9.41 -13.61 3.24
CA ILE A 138 -8.33 -12.87 3.88
C ILE A 138 -7.05 -13.69 3.82
N LEU A 139 -5.96 -13.07 3.35
CA LEU A 139 -4.65 -13.70 3.20
C LEU A 139 -3.67 -13.26 4.27
N LEU A 140 -3.72 -11.98 4.66
CA LEU A 140 -2.81 -11.38 5.63
C LEU A 140 -3.48 -10.18 6.28
N THR A 141 -3.31 -10.02 7.58
CA THR A 141 -3.74 -8.83 8.33
C THR A 141 -2.63 -8.36 9.24
N GLY A 142 -2.70 -7.09 9.63
CA GLY A 142 -1.76 -6.55 10.60
C GLY A 142 -2.03 -5.10 10.93
N ARG A 143 -1.17 -4.55 11.79
CA ARG A 143 -1.13 -3.14 12.14
C ARG A 143 0.24 -2.58 11.82
N ALA A 144 0.30 -1.33 11.38
CA ALA A 144 1.53 -0.68 11.03
C ALA A 144 1.60 0.72 11.60
N ALA A 145 2.78 1.12 12.02
CA ALA A 145 3.10 2.51 12.33
C ALA A 145 4.01 3.06 11.24
N VAL A 146 3.62 4.16 10.64
CA VAL A 146 4.39 4.86 9.61
C VAL A 146 4.86 6.18 10.20
N VAL A 147 6.16 6.42 10.12
CA VAL A 147 6.76 7.70 10.51
C VAL A 147 6.96 8.52 9.24
N LEU A 148 6.35 9.70 9.20
CA LEU A 148 6.54 10.62 8.10
C LEU A 148 7.85 11.38 8.30
N ASP A 149 8.59 11.54 7.20
CA ASP A 149 9.81 12.33 7.23
C ASP A 149 9.46 13.76 7.64
N ALA A 150 9.86 14.12 8.84
CA ALA A 150 9.85 15.50 9.26
C ALA A 150 10.95 16.20 8.49
N ALA A 151 10.65 16.76 7.34
CA ALA A 151 11.58 17.45 6.47
C ALA A 151 12.82 18.00 7.20
N VAL A 152 13.93 17.38 6.94
CA VAL A 152 15.22 17.83 7.46
C VAL A 152 15.55 19.16 6.82
#